data_9d1c7ce60ff4a3cdc526c573ad32617f
#
_entry.id   9d1c7ce60ff4a3cdc526c573ad32617f
#
_cell.length_a   1.000
_cell.length_b   1.000
_cell.length_c   1.000
_cell.angle_alpha   90.00
_cell.angle_beta   90.00
_cell.angle_gamma   90.00
#
_symmetry.space_group_name_H-M   'P 1'
#
loop_
_entity.id
_entity.type
_entity.pdbx_description
1 polymer ?
#
loop_
_entity_poly.entity_id
_entity_poly.type
_entity_poly.pdbx_seq_one_letter_code
_entity_poly.pdbx_strand_id
1 'polypeptide(L)'
;MDILSEAIAAIRTGSPTSGLFVRHAPWGRRYPVVPGAGFHVVLQGSCWVVPPDGRPIALGVGDVLFMPRGADHDLVDSLDSPVTERAMPGEPREIVGPGVRTALLCGAYELGRGRSHPILDELPEFIHLPARPGRHPALRGAVDLLAAEIAEPRPGSDAAVPAILETLLLFILRAWFDEQADAQSSGWAGAFADPAVAAVLRAVHEEPARAWTVSDLGHVAGVSRATLARRFTATVGEPPLAYVTRWRMLTAARLLRDTDSSLGAVARRVGYTSEFAFAKAFKREYGLAPGQYRRAADSTPPVAV
;
A
#
# COMPACT_ATOMS: atom_id res chain seq x y z
N MET A 1 2.04 0.11 -18.80
CA MET A 1 1.43 -0.24 -17.49
C MET A 1 1.10 1.08 -16.80
N ASP A 2 0.08 1.16 -15.93
CA ASP A 2 -0.23 2.43 -15.24
C ASP A 2 0.64 2.63 -14.00
N ILE A 3 0.88 3.88 -13.64
CA ILE A 3 1.82 4.30 -12.59
C ILE A 3 1.46 3.71 -11.22
N LEU A 4 0.16 3.65 -10.89
CA LEU A 4 -0.30 3.14 -9.60
C LEU A 4 -0.05 1.64 -9.46
N SER A 5 -0.36 0.87 -10.51
CA SER A 5 -0.09 -0.57 -10.56
C SER A 5 1.40 -0.88 -10.43
N GLU A 6 2.26 -0.11 -11.07
CA GLU A 6 3.71 -0.29 -10.97
C GLU A 6 4.26 0.12 -9.59
N ALA A 7 3.74 1.21 -9.02
CA ALA A 7 4.10 1.63 -7.67
C ALA A 7 3.75 0.53 -6.65
N ILE A 8 2.53 -0.02 -6.70
CA ILE A 8 2.08 -1.11 -5.83
C ILE A 8 2.97 -2.34 -6.01
N ALA A 9 3.24 -2.76 -7.25
CA ALA A 9 4.09 -3.92 -7.53
C ALA A 9 5.53 -3.73 -7.02
N ALA A 10 6.05 -2.50 -7.03
CA ALA A 10 7.41 -2.18 -6.56
C ALA A 10 7.55 -2.23 -5.04
N ILE A 11 6.49 -1.85 -4.30
CA ILE A 11 6.53 -1.75 -2.83
C ILE A 11 6.09 -3.03 -2.11
N ARG A 12 5.29 -3.87 -2.78
CA ARG A 12 4.77 -5.11 -2.18
C ARG A 12 5.88 -6.14 -2.00
N THR A 13 5.89 -6.75 -0.78
CA THR A 13 6.85 -7.82 -0.42
C THR A 13 6.08 -8.93 0.26
N GLY A 14 6.15 -10.13 -0.05
CA GLY A 14 5.40 -11.23 0.57
C GLY A 14 3.92 -11.30 0.19
N SER A 15 3.22 -12.22 0.81
CA SER A 15 1.80 -12.50 0.54
C SER A 15 0.89 -11.75 1.51
N PRO A 16 -0.17 -11.10 1.01
CA PRO A 16 -1.16 -10.47 1.89
C PRO A 16 -1.92 -11.53 2.67
N THR A 17 -2.36 -11.16 3.89
CA THR A 17 -3.14 -12.02 4.76
C THR A 17 -4.46 -11.38 5.12
N SER A 18 -5.48 -12.19 5.39
CA SER A 18 -6.78 -11.71 5.85
C SER A 18 -7.52 -12.73 6.69
N GLY A 19 -8.49 -12.24 7.47
CA GLY A 19 -9.36 -13.07 8.29
C GLY A 19 -10.68 -12.39 8.58
N LEU A 20 -11.70 -13.21 8.80
CA LEU A 20 -13.00 -12.78 9.30
C LEU A 20 -13.02 -12.91 10.81
N PHE A 21 -13.33 -11.83 11.51
CA PHE A 21 -13.42 -11.78 12.97
C PHE A 21 -14.84 -11.40 13.38
N VAL A 22 -15.40 -12.17 14.31
CA VAL A 22 -16.74 -11.95 14.85
C VAL A 22 -16.65 -11.73 16.34
N ARG A 23 -17.29 -10.67 16.81
CA ARG A 23 -17.37 -10.29 18.21
C ARG A 23 -18.79 -9.92 18.59
N HIS A 24 -19.14 -10.13 19.85
CA HIS A 24 -20.42 -9.72 20.42
C HIS A 24 -20.18 -8.71 21.55
N ALA A 25 -20.92 -7.62 21.53
CA ALA A 25 -20.80 -6.55 22.52
C ALA A 25 -20.98 -7.05 23.98
N PRO A 26 -20.27 -6.46 24.98
CA PRO A 26 -19.22 -5.46 24.82
C PRO A 26 -17.88 -6.10 24.43
N TRP A 27 -17.12 -5.45 23.54
CA TRP A 27 -15.78 -5.90 23.17
C TRP A 27 -14.86 -4.71 22.86
N GLY A 28 -13.57 -4.90 23.10
CA GLY A 28 -12.52 -3.96 22.73
C GLY A 28 -11.21 -4.71 22.49
N ARG A 29 -10.54 -4.36 21.41
CA ARG A 29 -9.37 -5.08 20.92
C ARG A 29 -8.28 -4.12 20.45
N ARG A 30 -7.07 -4.31 20.94
CA ARG A 30 -5.88 -3.58 20.51
C ARG A 30 -5.20 -4.25 19.33
N TYR A 31 -4.93 -3.46 18.30
CA TYR A 31 -4.09 -3.80 17.16
C TYR A 31 -2.76 -3.08 17.31
N PRO A 32 -1.66 -3.78 17.58
CA PRO A 32 -0.34 -3.16 17.69
C PRO A 32 0.17 -2.72 16.31
N VAL A 33 1.18 -1.83 16.29
CA VAL A 33 1.90 -1.50 15.05
C VAL A 33 2.38 -2.78 14.37
N VAL A 34 2.08 -2.91 13.08
CA VAL A 34 2.58 -4.00 12.25
C VAL A 34 3.45 -3.45 11.11
N PRO A 35 4.51 -4.18 10.71
CA PRO A 35 5.28 -3.79 9.52
C PRO A 35 4.43 -4.00 8.27
N GLY A 36 4.22 -2.93 7.49
CA GLY A 36 3.41 -2.96 6.27
C GLY A 36 2.14 -2.14 6.39
N ALA A 37 1.10 -2.50 5.65
CA ALA A 37 -0.20 -1.84 5.73
C ALA A 37 -1.26 -2.78 6.29
N GLY A 38 -2.25 -2.22 6.99
CA GLY A 38 -3.40 -2.95 7.50
C GLY A 38 -4.72 -2.40 6.95
N PHE A 39 -5.76 -3.22 6.99
CA PHE A 39 -7.11 -2.76 6.70
C PHE A 39 -8.16 -3.45 7.56
N HIS A 40 -9.26 -2.75 7.79
CA HIS A 40 -10.48 -3.27 8.39
C HIS A 40 -11.69 -2.91 7.54
N VAL A 41 -12.63 -3.83 7.39
CA VAL A 41 -13.91 -3.59 6.75
C VAL A 41 -15.01 -4.11 7.66
N VAL A 42 -16.03 -3.30 7.92
CA VAL A 42 -17.19 -3.73 8.68
C VAL A 42 -18.16 -4.45 7.73
N LEU A 43 -18.39 -5.74 7.96
CA LEU A 43 -19.34 -6.54 7.19
C LEU A 43 -20.73 -6.57 7.85
N GLN A 44 -20.77 -6.49 9.19
CA GLN A 44 -22.02 -6.46 9.97
C GLN A 44 -21.81 -5.66 11.26
N GLY A 45 -22.85 -4.95 11.69
CA GLY A 45 -22.79 -4.13 12.90
C GLY A 45 -22.05 -2.81 12.70
N SER A 46 -21.43 -2.34 13.76
CA SER A 46 -20.62 -1.12 13.76
C SER A 46 -19.53 -1.20 14.82
N CYS A 47 -18.50 -0.36 14.69
CA CYS A 47 -17.47 -0.23 15.71
C CYS A 47 -16.82 1.16 15.63
N TRP A 48 -15.94 1.44 16.56
CA TRP A 48 -15.10 2.62 16.57
C TRP A 48 -13.64 2.22 16.46
N VAL A 49 -12.91 2.99 15.69
CA VAL A 49 -11.44 2.99 15.69
C VAL A 49 -10.98 4.10 16.62
N VAL A 50 -10.16 3.76 17.58
CA VAL A 50 -9.59 4.71 18.54
C VAL A 50 -8.08 4.76 18.31
N PRO A 51 -7.56 5.76 17.57
CA PRO A 51 -6.14 6.00 17.44
C PRO A 51 -5.53 6.43 18.78
N PRO A 52 -4.23 6.17 19.06
CA PRO A 52 -3.57 6.61 20.29
C PRO A 52 -3.62 8.14 20.49
N ASP A 53 -3.37 8.85 19.39
CA ASP A 53 -3.29 10.31 19.35
C ASP A 53 -4.29 10.86 18.31
N GLY A 54 -5.59 10.76 18.55
CA GLY A 54 -6.54 11.19 17.55
C GLY A 54 -7.99 11.15 18.00
N ARG A 55 -8.89 11.60 17.12
CA ARG A 55 -10.32 11.48 17.36
C ARG A 55 -10.80 10.09 16.94
N PRO A 56 -11.69 9.46 17.72
CA PRO A 56 -12.31 8.20 17.33
C PRO A 56 -13.03 8.32 15.97
N ILE A 57 -12.93 7.28 15.17
CA ILE A 57 -13.55 7.17 13.85
C ILE A 57 -14.66 6.12 13.93
N ALA A 58 -15.90 6.52 13.67
CA ALA A 58 -17.03 5.58 13.60
C ALA A 58 -16.98 4.81 12.29
N LEU A 59 -17.14 3.49 12.34
CA LEU A 59 -17.24 2.63 11.19
C LEU A 59 -18.60 1.92 11.15
N GLY A 60 -19.29 2.06 10.03
CA GLY A 60 -20.53 1.36 9.70
C GLY A 60 -20.31 0.24 8.67
N VAL A 61 -21.39 -0.50 8.38
CA VAL A 61 -21.35 -1.60 7.39
C VAL A 61 -20.85 -1.10 6.03
N GLY A 62 -19.81 -1.75 5.55
CA GLY A 62 -19.16 -1.49 4.28
C GLY A 62 -18.10 -0.40 4.30
N ASP A 63 -17.88 0.27 5.44
CA ASP A 63 -16.78 1.19 5.58
C ASP A 63 -15.45 0.42 5.53
N VAL A 64 -14.47 1.01 4.83
CA VAL A 64 -13.10 0.52 4.77
C VAL A 64 -12.20 1.48 5.53
N LEU A 65 -11.46 0.98 6.49
CA LEU A 65 -10.34 1.67 7.11
C LEU A 65 -9.05 1.06 6.59
N PHE A 66 -8.14 1.90 6.10
CA PHE A 66 -6.82 1.47 5.64
C PHE A 66 -5.72 2.23 6.37
N MET A 67 -4.74 1.52 6.88
CA MET A 67 -3.57 2.04 7.57
C MET A 67 -2.32 1.76 6.74
N PRO A 68 -1.84 2.72 5.93
CA PRO A 68 -0.72 2.50 5.00
C PRO A 68 0.60 2.10 5.66
N ARG A 69 0.75 2.41 6.96
CA ARG A 69 1.95 2.13 7.76
C ARG A 69 1.68 1.24 8.97
N GLY A 70 0.53 0.53 8.96
CA GLY A 70 0.19 -0.42 10.01
C GLY A 70 0.12 0.20 11.41
N ALA A 71 -0.49 1.39 11.51
CA ALA A 71 -0.61 2.16 12.75
C ALA A 71 -1.29 1.36 13.88
N ASP A 72 -0.84 1.54 15.11
CA ASP A 72 -1.54 0.98 16.27
C ASP A 72 -2.86 1.70 16.52
N HIS A 73 -3.85 0.94 16.98
CA HIS A 73 -5.18 1.46 17.26
C HIS A 73 -5.99 0.43 18.06
N ASP A 74 -7.03 0.91 18.70
CA ASP A 74 -8.03 0.05 19.29
C ASP A 74 -9.29 0.02 18.41
N LEU A 75 -9.91 -1.17 18.27
CA LEU A 75 -11.26 -1.32 17.77
C LEU A 75 -12.16 -1.66 18.94
N VAL A 76 -13.27 -0.92 19.09
CA VAL A 76 -14.24 -1.10 20.16
C VAL A 76 -15.66 -1.03 19.62
N ASP A 77 -16.61 -1.80 20.18
CA ASP A 77 -18.02 -1.68 19.81
C ASP A 77 -18.65 -0.38 20.32
N SER A 78 -18.16 0.14 21.45
CA SER A 78 -18.53 1.41 22.04
C SER A 78 -17.30 2.10 22.63
N LEU A 79 -17.30 3.44 22.68
CA LEU A 79 -16.18 4.21 23.26
C LEU A 79 -16.01 3.96 24.77
N ASP A 80 -17.05 3.45 25.44
CA ASP A 80 -17.02 3.07 26.85
C ASP A 80 -16.58 1.61 27.09
N SER A 81 -16.41 0.84 26.03
CA SER A 81 -16.04 -0.59 26.15
C SER A 81 -14.56 -0.75 26.50
N PRO A 82 -14.23 -1.62 27.47
CA PRO A 82 -12.83 -1.86 27.84
C PRO A 82 -12.09 -2.61 26.74
N VAL A 83 -10.83 -2.24 26.49
CA VAL A 83 -9.92 -2.96 25.59
C VAL A 83 -9.31 -4.14 26.38
N THR A 84 -9.87 -5.33 26.20
CA THR A 84 -9.47 -6.56 26.91
C THR A 84 -8.74 -7.56 26.03
N GLU A 85 -8.85 -7.41 24.71
CA GLU A 85 -8.19 -8.28 23.73
C GLU A 85 -6.99 -7.60 23.09
N ARG A 86 -6.04 -8.39 22.61
CA ARG A 86 -4.94 -7.96 21.76
C ARG A 86 -4.87 -8.83 20.52
N ALA A 87 -4.72 -8.22 19.37
CA ALA A 87 -4.56 -8.94 18.12
C ALA A 87 -3.27 -9.76 18.14
N MET A 88 -3.42 -11.08 18.00
CA MET A 88 -2.31 -12.05 17.98
C MET A 88 -2.57 -13.14 16.93
N PRO A 89 -1.50 -13.68 16.33
CA PRO A 89 -1.65 -14.82 15.42
C PRO A 89 -2.29 -16.04 16.11
N GLY A 90 -3.23 -16.70 15.42
CA GLY A 90 -3.82 -17.97 15.90
C GLY A 90 -4.94 -17.83 16.93
N GLU A 91 -5.42 -16.64 17.21
CA GLU A 91 -6.54 -16.42 18.12
C GLU A 91 -7.90 -16.82 17.53
N PRO A 92 -8.93 -17.03 18.37
CA PRO A 92 -10.27 -17.36 17.91
C PRO A 92 -10.84 -16.30 16.98
N ARG A 93 -11.29 -16.71 15.80
CA ARG A 93 -11.94 -15.84 14.82
C ARG A 93 -13.30 -15.34 15.30
N GLU A 94 -13.97 -16.11 16.12
CA GLU A 94 -15.26 -15.77 16.71
C GLU A 94 -15.21 -15.88 18.23
N ILE A 95 -15.69 -14.85 18.93
CA ILE A 95 -15.96 -14.85 20.36
C ILE A 95 -17.44 -14.52 20.55
N VAL A 96 -18.18 -15.51 21.02
CA VAL A 96 -19.63 -15.41 21.23
C VAL A 96 -19.91 -14.71 22.54
N GLY A 97 -20.91 -13.82 22.55
CA GLY A 97 -21.37 -13.09 23.72
C GLY A 97 -22.86 -12.73 23.63
N PRO A 98 -23.41 -12.06 24.66
CA PRO A 98 -24.85 -11.78 24.72
C PRO A 98 -25.29 -10.55 23.90
N GLY A 99 -24.35 -9.70 23.50
CA GLY A 99 -24.64 -8.41 22.88
C GLY A 99 -24.73 -8.46 21.36
N VAL A 100 -24.76 -7.26 20.76
CA VAL A 100 -24.86 -7.10 19.30
C VAL A 100 -23.63 -7.68 18.60
N ARG A 101 -23.88 -8.42 17.53
CA ARG A 101 -22.85 -9.04 16.71
C ARG A 101 -22.19 -8.02 15.76
N THR A 102 -20.86 -7.96 15.78
CA THR A 102 -20.05 -7.23 14.81
C THR A 102 -19.17 -8.22 14.05
N ALA A 103 -19.20 -8.16 12.72
CA ALA A 103 -18.33 -8.96 11.86
C ALA A 103 -17.38 -8.04 11.08
N LEU A 104 -16.09 -8.30 11.19
CA LEU A 104 -15.00 -7.52 10.61
C LEU A 104 -14.15 -8.39 9.69
N LEU A 105 -13.90 -7.90 8.50
CA LEU A 105 -12.84 -8.42 7.63
C LEU A 105 -11.58 -7.60 7.90
N CYS A 106 -10.55 -8.25 8.41
CA CYS A 106 -9.27 -7.61 8.71
C CYS A 106 -8.18 -8.24 7.86
N GLY A 107 -7.16 -7.47 7.53
CA GLY A 107 -6.02 -7.99 6.78
C GLY A 107 -4.81 -7.08 6.81
N ALA A 108 -3.69 -7.63 6.34
CA ALA A 108 -2.42 -6.93 6.25
C ALA A 108 -1.71 -7.21 4.92
N TYR A 109 -0.96 -6.20 4.49
CA TYR A 109 -0.07 -6.27 3.33
C TYR A 109 1.37 -6.11 3.80
N GLU A 110 2.23 -7.01 3.40
CA GLU A 110 3.65 -6.82 3.59
C GLU A 110 4.17 -5.82 2.55
N LEU A 111 4.62 -4.67 3.03
CA LEU A 111 5.24 -3.64 2.21
C LEU A 111 6.74 -3.56 2.53
N GLY A 112 7.56 -3.30 1.50
CA GLY A 112 9.01 -3.29 1.62
C GLY A 112 9.51 -2.31 2.70
N ARG A 113 10.43 -2.77 3.55
CA ARG A 113 11.04 -2.00 4.66
C ARG A 113 12.08 -0.96 4.20
N GLY A 114 12.19 -0.65 2.90
CA GLY A 114 13.07 0.38 2.39
C GLY A 114 12.37 1.75 2.31
N ARG A 115 13.01 2.71 1.64
CA ARG A 115 12.32 3.95 1.26
C ARG A 115 11.11 3.57 0.41
N SER A 116 9.93 3.89 0.93
CA SER A 116 8.67 3.65 0.25
C SER A 116 8.58 4.46 -1.05
N HIS A 117 7.71 4.02 -1.95
CA HIS A 117 7.36 4.85 -3.10
C HIS A 117 6.76 6.17 -2.59
N PRO A 118 7.11 7.35 -3.17
CA PRO A 118 6.61 8.65 -2.70
C PRO A 118 5.10 8.73 -2.56
N ILE A 119 4.36 7.95 -3.35
CA ILE A 119 2.91 7.84 -3.26
C ILE A 119 2.42 7.38 -1.88
N LEU A 120 3.17 6.52 -1.18
CA LEU A 120 2.84 6.06 0.16
C LEU A 120 3.21 7.08 1.24
N ASP A 121 4.23 7.92 0.98
CA ASP A 121 4.66 8.95 1.92
C ASP A 121 3.58 10.04 2.09
N GLU A 122 2.76 10.26 1.03
CA GLU A 122 1.64 11.21 1.03
C GLU A 122 0.39 10.69 1.75
N LEU A 123 0.25 9.36 1.89
CA LEU A 123 -0.94 8.78 2.52
C LEU A 123 -0.98 9.14 4.02
N PRO A 124 -2.16 9.55 4.54
CA PRO A 124 -2.33 9.78 5.97
C PRO A 124 -2.17 8.48 6.77
N GLU A 125 -2.08 8.58 8.08
CA GLU A 125 -1.93 7.42 8.95
C GLU A 125 -3.16 6.50 8.90
N PHE A 126 -4.35 7.10 8.80
CA PHE A 126 -5.64 6.42 8.65
C PHE A 126 -6.38 6.97 7.44
N ILE A 127 -6.84 6.09 6.58
CA ILE A 127 -7.71 6.38 5.44
C ILE A 127 -9.07 5.73 5.72
N HIS A 128 -10.09 6.55 5.95
CA HIS A 128 -11.45 6.10 6.09
C HIS A 128 -12.20 6.33 4.77
N LEU A 129 -12.67 5.26 4.17
CA LEU A 129 -13.51 5.27 2.97
C LEU A 129 -14.92 4.83 3.37
N PRO A 130 -15.84 5.78 3.61
CA PRO A 130 -17.19 5.44 4.02
C PRO A 130 -17.99 4.79 2.88
N ALA A 131 -18.83 3.83 3.24
CA ALA A 131 -19.72 3.15 2.31
C ALA A 131 -20.82 4.10 1.85
N ARG A 132 -20.66 4.71 0.67
CA ARG A 132 -21.67 5.57 0.04
C ARG A 132 -22.30 4.86 -1.14
N PRO A 133 -23.65 4.82 -1.27
CA PRO A 133 -24.31 4.24 -2.42
C PRO A 133 -23.80 4.86 -3.74
N GLY A 134 -23.47 4.00 -4.71
CA GLY A 134 -22.98 4.43 -6.02
C GLY A 134 -21.53 4.91 -6.09
N ARG A 135 -20.84 5.10 -4.95
CA ARG A 135 -19.41 5.44 -4.91
C ARG A 135 -18.57 4.15 -4.85
N HIS A 136 -17.45 4.14 -5.56
CA HIS A 136 -16.44 3.06 -5.54
C HIS A 136 -17.00 1.63 -5.70
N PRO A 137 -17.82 1.34 -6.75
CA PRO A 137 -18.45 0.02 -6.91
C PRO A 137 -17.44 -1.12 -7.03
N ALA A 138 -16.27 -0.88 -7.62
CA ALA A 138 -15.19 -1.86 -7.73
C ALA A 138 -14.60 -2.23 -6.37
N LEU A 139 -14.42 -1.25 -5.46
CA LEU A 139 -13.97 -1.49 -4.10
C LEU A 139 -14.98 -2.37 -3.34
N ARG A 140 -16.27 -2.04 -3.47
CA ARG A 140 -17.35 -2.82 -2.85
C ARG A 140 -17.35 -4.26 -3.36
N GLY A 141 -17.31 -4.46 -4.69
CA GLY A 141 -17.27 -5.80 -5.28
C GLY A 141 -16.08 -6.63 -4.84
N ALA A 142 -14.90 -6.01 -4.65
CA ALA A 142 -13.73 -6.71 -4.13
C ALA A 142 -13.89 -7.12 -2.66
N VAL A 143 -14.50 -6.27 -1.82
CA VAL A 143 -14.83 -6.58 -0.42
C VAL A 143 -15.82 -7.75 -0.36
N ASP A 144 -16.89 -7.71 -1.14
CA ASP A 144 -17.92 -8.76 -1.15
C ASP A 144 -17.35 -10.11 -1.61
N LEU A 145 -16.50 -10.12 -2.65
CA LEU A 145 -15.81 -11.31 -3.12
C LEU A 145 -14.87 -11.89 -2.05
N LEU A 146 -14.08 -11.05 -1.42
CA LEU A 146 -13.14 -11.48 -0.37
C LEU A 146 -13.88 -12.05 0.84
N ALA A 147 -14.94 -11.37 1.27
CA ALA A 147 -15.76 -11.81 2.40
C ALA A 147 -16.40 -13.18 2.13
N ALA A 148 -16.95 -13.40 0.92
CA ALA A 148 -17.54 -14.66 0.52
C ALA A 148 -16.51 -15.79 0.49
N GLU A 149 -15.32 -15.55 -0.07
CA GLU A 149 -14.26 -16.56 -0.21
C GLU A 149 -13.66 -16.97 1.14
N ILE A 150 -13.59 -16.05 2.12
CA ILE A 150 -13.11 -16.33 3.47
C ILE A 150 -14.20 -17.03 4.33
N ALA A 151 -15.47 -16.65 4.14
CA ALA A 151 -16.59 -17.25 4.90
C ALA A 151 -16.82 -18.71 4.52
N GLU A 152 -16.70 -19.04 3.23
CA GLU A 152 -16.91 -20.37 2.69
C GLU A 152 -15.72 -20.81 1.80
N PRO A 153 -14.59 -21.24 2.40
CA PRO A 153 -13.42 -21.65 1.62
C PRO A 153 -13.72 -22.84 0.70
N ARG A 154 -13.31 -22.72 -0.57
CA ARG A 154 -13.49 -23.73 -1.61
C ARG A 154 -12.14 -24.13 -2.23
N PRO A 155 -12.06 -25.25 -2.98
CA PRO A 155 -10.87 -25.55 -3.76
C PRO A 155 -10.47 -24.37 -4.63
N GLY A 156 -9.23 -23.89 -4.46
CA GLY A 156 -8.70 -22.69 -5.14
C GLY A 156 -8.71 -21.41 -4.30
N SER A 157 -9.30 -21.40 -3.09
CA SER A 157 -9.32 -20.22 -2.20
C SER A 157 -7.90 -19.73 -1.87
N ASP A 158 -6.92 -20.63 -1.72
CA ASP A 158 -5.52 -20.25 -1.46
C ASP A 158 -4.89 -19.42 -2.59
N ALA A 159 -5.40 -19.54 -3.81
CA ALA A 159 -4.99 -18.70 -4.93
C ALA A 159 -5.90 -17.46 -5.09
N ALA A 160 -7.21 -17.62 -4.85
CA ALA A 160 -8.19 -16.56 -5.04
C ALA A 160 -8.02 -15.43 -4.01
N VAL A 161 -7.89 -15.78 -2.72
CA VAL A 161 -7.79 -14.79 -1.62
C VAL A 161 -6.62 -13.81 -1.82
N PRO A 162 -5.37 -14.24 -2.08
CA PRO A 162 -4.28 -13.30 -2.34
C PRO A 162 -4.54 -12.40 -3.55
N ALA A 163 -5.10 -12.93 -4.65
CA ALA A 163 -5.39 -12.15 -5.86
C ALA A 163 -6.47 -11.08 -5.62
N ILE A 164 -7.51 -11.42 -4.83
CA ILE A 164 -8.55 -10.45 -4.44
C ILE A 164 -7.96 -9.38 -3.52
N LEU A 165 -7.10 -9.75 -2.57
CA LEU A 165 -6.42 -8.80 -1.69
C LEU A 165 -5.54 -7.81 -2.47
N GLU A 166 -4.82 -8.28 -3.48
CA GLU A 166 -4.04 -7.41 -4.37
C GLU A 166 -4.92 -6.40 -5.10
N THR A 167 -6.05 -6.87 -5.60
CA THR A 167 -7.05 -6.04 -6.27
C THR A 167 -7.71 -5.05 -5.30
N LEU A 168 -7.97 -5.48 -4.07
CA LEU A 168 -8.54 -4.66 -3.01
C LEU A 168 -7.62 -3.47 -2.66
N LEU A 169 -6.31 -3.71 -2.50
CA LEU A 169 -5.34 -2.64 -2.25
C LEU A 169 -5.37 -1.58 -3.36
N LEU A 170 -5.39 -2.03 -4.63
CA LEU A 170 -5.49 -1.11 -5.78
C LEU A 170 -6.76 -0.26 -5.71
N PHE A 171 -7.92 -0.87 -5.39
CA PHE A 171 -9.19 -0.15 -5.32
C PHE A 171 -9.30 0.78 -4.11
N ILE A 172 -8.69 0.43 -2.98
CA ILE A 172 -8.58 1.34 -1.83
C ILE A 172 -7.80 2.60 -2.21
N LEU A 173 -6.63 2.44 -2.84
CA LEU A 173 -5.81 3.58 -3.25
C LEU A 173 -6.48 4.42 -4.34
N ARG A 174 -7.12 3.79 -5.33
CA ARG A 174 -7.93 4.52 -6.33
C ARG A 174 -9.03 5.34 -5.68
N ALA A 175 -9.81 4.72 -4.79
CA ALA A 175 -10.91 5.40 -4.12
C ALA A 175 -10.40 6.62 -3.34
N TRP A 176 -9.28 6.48 -2.64
CA TRP A 176 -8.68 7.59 -1.90
C TRP A 176 -8.19 8.71 -2.83
N PHE A 177 -7.48 8.38 -3.92
CA PHE A 177 -7.02 9.39 -4.89
C PHE A 177 -8.17 10.09 -5.60
N ASP A 178 -9.25 9.38 -5.94
CA ASP A 178 -10.44 9.97 -6.52
C ASP A 178 -11.08 10.99 -5.57
N GLU A 179 -11.16 10.68 -4.26
CA GLU A 179 -11.67 11.63 -3.25
C GLU A 179 -10.74 12.85 -3.06
N GLN A 180 -9.41 12.65 -3.18
CA GLN A 180 -8.47 13.78 -3.13
C GLN A 180 -8.51 14.64 -4.40
N ALA A 181 -8.73 14.07 -5.57
CA ALA A 181 -8.85 14.81 -6.82
C ALA A 181 -10.06 15.77 -6.80
N ASP A 182 -11.15 15.36 -6.15
CA ASP A 182 -12.33 16.20 -5.92
C ASP A 182 -12.02 17.37 -4.94
N ALA A 183 -11.02 17.22 -4.06
CA ALA A 183 -10.72 18.17 -3.00
C ALA A 183 -9.53 19.11 -3.29
N GLN A 184 -8.48 18.63 -3.94
CA GLN A 184 -7.22 19.37 -4.18
C GLN A 184 -6.48 18.88 -5.43
N SER A 185 -5.92 19.83 -6.21
CA SER A 185 -5.08 19.52 -7.39
C SER A 185 -3.57 19.39 -7.07
N SER A 186 -3.19 19.16 -5.82
CA SER A 186 -1.80 19.00 -5.36
C SER A 186 -1.46 17.54 -5.06
N GLY A 187 -0.17 17.23 -4.96
CA GLY A 187 0.29 15.89 -4.62
C GLY A 187 0.10 14.86 -5.75
N TRP A 188 0.07 13.57 -5.40
CA TRP A 188 -0.04 12.48 -6.38
C TRP A 188 -1.37 12.45 -7.13
N ALA A 189 -2.47 12.88 -6.52
CA ALA A 189 -3.73 13.08 -7.24
C ALA A 189 -3.55 14.10 -8.39
N GLY A 190 -2.87 15.22 -8.11
CA GLY A 190 -2.48 16.19 -9.11
C GLY A 190 -1.50 15.64 -10.15
N ALA A 191 -0.54 14.80 -9.74
CA ALA A 191 0.41 14.16 -10.66
C ALA A 191 -0.28 13.22 -11.67
N PHE A 192 -1.32 12.50 -11.25
CA PHE A 192 -2.13 11.67 -12.14
C PHE A 192 -3.03 12.50 -13.06
N ALA A 193 -3.50 13.65 -12.60
CA ALA A 193 -4.36 14.55 -13.37
C ALA A 193 -3.58 15.46 -14.35
N ASP A 194 -2.29 15.75 -14.10
CA ASP A 194 -1.44 16.55 -15.00
C ASP A 194 -0.87 15.69 -16.15
N PRO A 195 -1.31 15.88 -17.41
CA PRO A 195 -0.86 15.05 -18.54
C PRO A 195 0.64 15.08 -18.76
N ALA A 196 1.30 16.22 -18.49
CA ALA A 196 2.75 16.37 -18.67
C ALA A 196 3.54 15.58 -17.63
N VAL A 197 3.11 15.63 -16.35
CA VAL A 197 3.72 14.86 -15.26
C VAL A 197 3.45 13.37 -15.44
N ALA A 198 2.21 12.98 -15.76
CA ALA A 198 1.83 11.60 -16.01
C ALA A 198 2.60 10.97 -17.17
N ALA A 199 2.85 11.73 -18.25
CA ALA A 199 3.68 11.27 -19.38
C ALA A 199 5.13 10.99 -18.96
N VAL A 200 5.73 11.87 -18.14
CA VAL A 200 7.08 11.68 -17.62
C VAL A 200 7.17 10.47 -16.71
N LEU A 201 6.25 10.33 -15.75
CA LEU A 201 6.20 9.18 -14.84
C LEU A 201 6.11 7.87 -15.63
N ARG A 202 5.23 7.81 -16.63
CA ARG A 202 5.09 6.64 -17.51
C ARG A 202 6.38 6.32 -18.24
N ALA A 203 7.01 7.31 -18.89
CA ALA A 203 8.25 7.11 -19.63
C ALA A 203 9.40 6.60 -18.74
N VAL A 204 9.52 7.16 -17.53
CA VAL A 204 10.53 6.71 -16.54
C VAL A 204 10.27 5.27 -16.09
N HIS A 205 9.01 4.90 -15.89
CA HIS A 205 8.63 3.55 -15.49
C HIS A 205 8.88 2.53 -16.60
N GLU A 206 8.54 2.86 -17.84
CA GLU A 206 8.76 1.99 -19.01
C GLU A 206 10.24 1.79 -19.35
N GLU A 207 11.05 2.84 -19.21
CA GLU A 207 12.47 2.83 -19.59
C GLU A 207 13.38 3.25 -18.41
N PRO A 208 13.43 2.52 -17.27
CA PRO A 208 14.24 2.89 -16.12
C PRO A 208 15.74 2.92 -16.42
N ALA A 209 16.19 2.10 -17.37
CA ALA A 209 17.61 2.02 -17.77
C ALA A 209 18.09 3.19 -18.65
N ARG A 210 17.18 3.94 -19.28
CA ARG A 210 17.53 5.05 -20.16
C ARG A 210 18.23 6.16 -19.38
N ALA A 211 19.29 6.73 -19.95
CA ALA A 211 20.05 7.84 -19.35
C ALA A 211 19.26 9.16 -19.46
N TRP A 212 18.18 9.27 -18.70
CA TRP A 212 17.29 10.43 -18.68
C TRP A 212 18.00 11.70 -18.26
N THR A 213 17.81 12.77 -19.03
CA THR A 213 18.12 14.14 -18.64
C THR A 213 16.82 14.91 -18.40
N VAL A 214 16.88 16.04 -17.66
CA VAL A 214 15.68 16.89 -17.46
C VAL A 214 15.18 17.44 -18.79
N SER A 215 16.08 17.60 -19.78
CA SER A 215 15.72 18.03 -21.13
C SER A 215 14.91 16.97 -21.87
N ASP A 216 15.33 15.68 -21.81
CA ASP A 216 14.60 14.58 -22.43
C ASP A 216 13.21 14.44 -21.83
N LEU A 217 13.12 14.52 -20.49
CA LEU A 217 11.84 14.46 -19.77
C LEU A 217 10.95 15.67 -20.13
N GLY A 218 11.55 16.86 -20.34
CA GLY A 218 10.85 18.05 -20.83
C GLY A 218 10.25 17.83 -22.23
N HIS A 219 10.98 17.20 -23.14
CA HIS A 219 10.47 16.82 -24.46
C HIS A 219 9.30 15.83 -24.37
N VAL A 220 9.42 14.80 -23.52
CA VAL A 220 8.33 13.84 -23.26
C VAL A 220 7.06 14.55 -22.76
N ALA A 221 7.24 15.54 -21.88
CA ALA A 221 6.15 16.32 -21.30
C ALA A 221 5.59 17.41 -22.25
N GLY A 222 6.24 17.70 -23.37
CA GLY A 222 5.89 18.80 -24.27
C GLY A 222 6.06 20.21 -23.65
N VAL A 223 6.94 20.35 -22.63
CA VAL A 223 7.18 21.60 -21.92
C VAL A 223 8.69 21.90 -21.77
N SER A 224 9.02 23.13 -21.40
CA SER A 224 10.41 23.48 -21.13
C SER A 224 10.95 22.75 -19.90
N ARG A 225 12.27 22.53 -19.85
CA ARG A 225 13.01 21.96 -18.73
C ARG A 225 12.64 22.61 -17.39
N ALA A 226 12.57 23.93 -17.34
CA ALA A 226 12.26 24.68 -16.12
C ALA A 226 10.79 24.49 -15.70
N THR A 227 9.87 24.47 -16.65
CA THR A 227 8.44 24.25 -16.40
C THR A 227 8.21 22.85 -15.87
N LEU A 228 8.82 21.83 -16.49
CA LEU A 228 8.73 20.46 -15.99
C LEU A 228 9.26 20.34 -14.57
N ALA A 229 10.49 20.81 -14.31
CA ALA A 229 11.09 20.68 -12.97
C ALA A 229 10.21 21.28 -11.88
N ARG A 230 9.63 22.46 -12.14
CA ARG A 230 8.72 23.12 -11.20
C ARG A 230 7.43 22.31 -10.98
N ARG A 231 6.72 21.93 -12.06
CA ARG A 231 5.45 21.18 -11.98
C ARG A 231 5.67 19.83 -11.31
N PHE A 232 6.65 19.07 -11.77
CA PHE A 232 6.96 17.74 -11.23
C PHE A 232 7.30 17.79 -9.74
N THR A 233 8.15 18.73 -9.31
CA THR A 233 8.48 18.87 -7.89
C THR A 233 7.28 19.30 -7.06
N ALA A 234 6.39 20.14 -7.60
CA ALA A 234 5.18 20.59 -6.89
C ALA A 234 4.17 19.46 -6.66
N THR A 235 4.08 18.48 -7.59
CA THR A 235 3.11 17.39 -7.51
C THR A 235 3.69 16.08 -6.96
N VAL A 236 4.94 15.74 -7.33
CA VAL A 236 5.60 14.49 -6.91
C VAL A 236 6.40 14.66 -5.61
N GLY A 237 6.65 15.91 -5.20
CA GLY A 237 7.40 16.22 -3.97
C GLY A 237 8.91 16.18 -4.10
N GLU A 238 9.46 15.75 -5.26
CA GLU A 238 10.90 15.67 -5.51
C GLU A 238 11.28 16.02 -6.95
N PRO A 239 12.55 16.42 -7.22
CA PRO A 239 13.02 16.71 -8.58
C PRO A 239 12.95 15.49 -9.50
N PRO A 240 12.72 15.67 -10.84
CA PRO A 240 12.55 14.56 -11.78
C PRO A 240 13.68 13.52 -11.75
N LEU A 241 14.96 13.93 -11.72
CA LEU A 241 16.08 12.97 -11.69
C LEU A 241 16.27 12.27 -10.34
N ALA A 242 15.83 12.89 -9.25
CA ALA A 242 15.76 12.21 -7.94
C ALA A 242 14.74 11.07 -7.99
N TYR A 243 13.57 11.35 -8.57
CA TYR A 243 12.55 10.34 -8.81
C TYR A 243 13.05 9.18 -9.70
N VAL A 244 13.73 9.50 -10.83
CA VAL A 244 14.34 8.46 -11.70
C VAL A 244 15.28 7.56 -10.89
N THR A 245 16.10 8.14 -10.03
CA THR A 245 17.04 7.38 -9.20
C THR A 245 16.29 6.51 -8.19
N ARG A 246 15.27 7.04 -7.53
CA ARG A 246 14.42 6.30 -6.59
C ARG A 246 13.70 5.15 -7.29
N TRP A 247 13.07 5.40 -8.45
CA TRP A 247 12.39 4.38 -9.23
C TRP A 247 13.32 3.24 -9.65
N ARG A 248 14.56 3.56 -10.07
CA ARG A 248 15.60 2.56 -10.36
C ARG A 248 15.89 1.68 -9.14
N MET A 249 15.98 2.28 -7.95
CA MET A 249 16.27 1.54 -6.73
C MET A 249 15.08 0.66 -6.29
N LEU A 250 13.85 1.14 -6.42
CA LEU A 250 12.63 0.35 -6.18
C LEU A 250 12.55 -0.85 -7.14
N THR A 251 12.78 -0.62 -8.43
CA THR A 251 12.83 -1.68 -9.45
C THR A 251 13.93 -2.68 -9.15
N ALA A 252 15.12 -2.23 -8.75
CA ALA A 252 16.23 -3.10 -8.37
C ALA A 252 15.88 -3.95 -7.15
N ALA A 253 15.26 -3.37 -6.12
CA ALA A 253 14.84 -4.09 -4.92
C ALA A 253 13.84 -5.21 -5.25
N ARG A 254 12.86 -4.92 -6.13
CA ARG A 254 11.93 -5.92 -6.64
C ARG A 254 12.67 -7.05 -7.38
N LEU A 255 13.54 -6.72 -8.32
CA LEU A 255 14.30 -7.72 -9.08
C LEU A 255 15.18 -8.59 -8.19
N LEU A 256 15.75 -8.02 -7.12
CA LEU A 256 16.56 -8.77 -6.16
C LEU A 256 15.75 -9.76 -5.32
N ARG A 257 14.47 -9.44 -5.02
CA ARG A 257 13.56 -10.34 -4.30
C ARG A 257 12.95 -11.41 -5.20
N ASP A 258 12.49 -10.99 -6.37
CA ASP A 258 11.58 -11.81 -7.21
C ASP A 258 12.35 -12.65 -8.24
N THR A 259 13.68 -12.48 -8.36
CA THR A 259 14.48 -13.20 -9.37
C THR A 259 15.87 -13.57 -8.86
N ASP A 260 16.44 -14.64 -9.43
CA ASP A 260 17.83 -15.07 -9.21
C ASP A 260 18.86 -14.33 -10.10
N SER A 261 18.45 -13.20 -10.72
CA SER A 261 19.33 -12.43 -11.60
C SER A 261 20.61 -12.00 -10.88
N SER A 262 21.76 -12.09 -11.58
CA SER A 262 23.05 -11.61 -11.02
C SER A 262 23.00 -10.12 -10.72
N LEU A 263 23.81 -9.66 -9.77
CA LEU A 263 23.87 -8.23 -9.41
C LEU A 263 24.22 -7.35 -10.60
N GLY A 264 25.12 -7.81 -11.48
CA GLY A 264 25.45 -7.12 -12.72
C GLY A 264 24.27 -7.06 -13.71
N ALA A 265 23.44 -8.11 -13.79
CA ALA A 265 22.23 -8.09 -14.60
C ALA A 265 21.19 -7.10 -14.06
N VAL A 266 20.96 -7.09 -12.75
CA VAL A 266 20.08 -6.13 -12.09
C VAL A 266 20.59 -4.70 -12.31
N ALA A 267 21.89 -4.44 -12.10
CA ALA A 267 22.50 -3.13 -12.31
C ALA A 267 22.22 -2.59 -13.72
N ARG A 268 22.48 -3.39 -14.75
CA ARG A 268 22.22 -3.01 -16.15
C ARG A 268 20.75 -2.72 -16.41
N ARG A 269 19.86 -3.56 -15.87
CA ARG A 269 18.41 -3.42 -16.07
C ARG A 269 17.83 -2.16 -15.47
N VAL A 270 18.48 -1.60 -14.46
CA VAL A 270 18.10 -0.32 -13.85
C VAL A 270 19.02 0.85 -14.25
N GLY A 271 19.80 0.69 -15.34
CA GLY A 271 20.56 1.76 -15.97
C GLY A 271 21.90 2.13 -15.33
N TYR A 272 22.52 1.16 -14.61
CA TYR A 272 23.90 1.32 -14.12
C TYR A 272 24.87 0.53 -14.99
N THR A 273 25.93 1.21 -15.44
CA THR A 273 27.02 0.59 -16.23
C THR A 273 28.04 -0.14 -15.37
N SER A 274 28.09 0.18 -14.06
CA SER A 274 28.99 -0.43 -13.09
C SER A 274 28.21 -1.05 -11.92
N GLU A 275 28.47 -2.34 -11.65
CA GLU A 275 27.93 -3.04 -10.50
C GLU A 275 28.35 -2.38 -9.18
N PHE A 276 29.56 -1.85 -9.11
CA PHE A 276 30.05 -1.14 -7.93
C PHE A 276 29.27 0.17 -7.70
N ALA A 277 29.01 0.96 -8.75
CA ALA A 277 28.21 2.19 -8.64
C ALA A 277 26.77 1.90 -8.26
N PHE A 278 26.19 0.82 -8.80
CA PHE A 278 24.87 0.31 -8.41
C PHE A 278 24.84 -0.07 -6.92
N ALA A 279 25.77 -0.91 -6.49
CA ALA A 279 25.82 -1.39 -5.11
C ALA A 279 25.97 -0.25 -4.09
N LYS A 280 26.76 0.78 -4.42
CA LYS A 280 26.92 1.99 -3.60
C LYS A 280 25.59 2.80 -3.54
N ALA A 281 24.90 2.98 -4.66
CA ALA A 281 23.62 3.68 -4.73
C ALA A 281 22.56 2.91 -3.94
N PHE A 282 22.48 1.60 -4.14
CA PHE A 282 21.53 0.73 -3.46
C PHE A 282 21.73 0.71 -1.94
N LYS A 283 23.00 0.59 -1.47
CA LYS A 283 23.31 0.63 -0.04
C LYS A 283 22.94 1.99 0.58
N ARG A 284 23.12 3.09 -0.14
CA ARG A 284 22.72 4.42 0.33
C ARG A 284 21.19 4.52 0.51
N GLU A 285 20.41 3.87 -0.37
CA GLU A 285 18.95 3.91 -0.36
C GLU A 285 18.34 2.94 0.68
N TYR A 286 18.87 1.73 0.78
CA TYR A 286 18.31 0.67 1.61
C TYR A 286 19.10 0.34 2.88
N GLY A 287 20.25 0.98 3.10
CA GLY A 287 21.14 0.69 4.25
C GLY A 287 21.91 -0.63 4.12
N LEU A 288 21.51 -1.53 3.23
CA LEU A 288 22.08 -2.85 3.00
C LEU A 288 22.70 -2.98 1.62
N ALA A 289 23.77 -3.75 1.48
CA ALA A 289 24.28 -4.11 0.17
C ALA A 289 23.29 -5.01 -0.58
N PRO A 290 23.21 -4.96 -1.94
CA PRO A 290 22.22 -5.72 -2.74
C PRO A 290 22.15 -7.21 -2.39
N GLY A 291 23.31 -7.87 -2.22
CA GLY A 291 23.37 -9.30 -1.88
C GLY A 291 22.89 -9.61 -0.45
N GLN A 292 23.09 -8.67 0.50
CA GLN A 292 22.53 -8.79 1.85
C GLN A 292 21.02 -8.59 1.84
N TYR A 293 20.53 -7.62 1.05
CA TYR A 293 19.10 -7.36 0.87
C TYR A 293 18.36 -8.58 0.32
N ARG A 294 18.90 -9.27 -0.71
CA ARG A 294 18.34 -10.51 -1.26
C ARG A 294 18.20 -11.58 -0.19
N ARG A 295 19.28 -11.89 0.55
CA ARG A 295 19.24 -12.90 1.62
C ARG A 295 18.28 -12.57 2.77
N ALA A 296 18.13 -11.30 3.10
CA ALA A 296 17.19 -10.86 4.14
C ALA A 296 15.74 -11.02 3.69
N ALA A 297 15.45 -10.82 2.39
CA ALA A 297 14.13 -11.05 1.82
C ALA A 297 13.73 -12.53 1.89
N ASP A 298 14.67 -13.45 1.62
CA ASP A 298 14.46 -14.91 1.70
C ASP A 298 14.17 -15.40 3.13
N SER A 299 14.53 -14.63 4.15
CA SER A 299 14.50 -15.03 5.57
C SER A 299 13.33 -14.44 6.36
N THR A 300 12.45 -13.62 5.76
CA THR A 300 11.36 -12.94 6.46
C THR A 300 10.12 -13.84 6.52
N PRO A 301 9.67 -14.27 7.73
CA PRO A 301 8.41 -15.01 7.86
C PRO A 301 7.22 -14.10 7.51
N PRO A 302 6.10 -14.66 7.01
CA PRO A 302 4.90 -13.89 6.71
C PRO A 302 4.35 -13.19 7.95
N VAL A 303 3.83 -11.97 7.77
CA VAL A 303 3.09 -11.25 8.83
C VAL A 303 1.78 -11.99 9.07
N ALA A 304 1.61 -12.56 10.25
CA ALA A 304 0.37 -13.17 10.64
C ALA A 304 -0.61 -12.10 11.17
N VAL A 305 -1.85 -12.15 10.69
CA VAL A 305 -3.00 -11.36 11.17
C VAL A 305 -3.82 -12.18 12.15
#